data_e9a57615317cdbdecfbbe26ebc71a34f
#
_entry.id   e9a57615317cdbdecfbbe26ebc71a34f
#
_cell.length_a   1.000
_cell.length_b   1.000
_cell.length_c   1.000
_cell.angle_alpha   90.00
_cell.angle_beta   90.00
_cell.angle_gamma   90.00
#
_symmetry.space_group_name_H-M   'P 1'
#
loop_
_entity.id
_entity.type
_entity.pdbx_description
1 polymer ?
#
loop_
_entity_poly.entity_id
_entity_poly.type
_entity_poly.pdbx_seq_one_letter_code
_entity_poly.pdbx_strand_id
1 'polypeptide(L)'
;MRAVFCHDHRFVLDGEGGVFSSGVFPHRVWQRYLEAFDSVTVVARRWPSGREGELKALSRSDGRGISFVFVPSADSPSGLAFHRFKAAAILREAISHADVVISRMPSEIGLLGARLARSLGKPWAIEVAGCPWDGLVHHGSWQGKLYAPVAMWRLRRAVAGASHVIYVTDGFLQRRYPARGRVAAVSNVDIPGPEPSTLQKRLARIGDGAGRLLTFGLIGSLGNRCKGVHTAIRALAEVRERLPEFQFRVLGQGDPSPYQVLAERLGVAANVRFCGTLPAGGPVLEWLDDVDIYLQPSFHEGLPRALIEAMSRGCPAIGSTAGGIPELLDAECLHRPGDHGRFASLVERAVQDREWRARQAQRNCETAKAYSREVLEQRRGAFWREFATYARRAQGSAEKRGMLTVNLRRATPGSAPGRSSDRGGTTR
;
A
#
# COMPACT_ATOMS: atom_id res chain seq x y z
N MET A 1 -14.32 15.84 -13.79
CA MET A 1 -13.52 14.75 -14.39
C MET A 1 -13.82 13.44 -13.67
N ARG A 2 -14.03 12.36 -14.42
CA ARG A 2 -14.34 11.02 -13.91
C ARG A 2 -13.05 10.21 -13.85
N ALA A 3 -12.74 9.66 -12.69
CA ALA A 3 -11.55 8.80 -12.50
C ALA A 3 -11.94 7.33 -12.42
N VAL A 4 -11.12 6.43 -12.98
CA VAL A 4 -11.18 4.99 -12.71
C VAL A 4 -10.00 4.61 -11.83
N PHE A 5 -10.28 3.97 -10.68
CA PHE A 5 -9.29 3.44 -9.76
C PHE A 5 -9.18 1.93 -9.89
N CYS A 6 -8.00 1.40 -10.18
CA CYS A 6 -7.74 -0.01 -10.47
C CYS A 6 -6.90 -0.68 -9.38
N HIS A 7 -7.44 -1.71 -8.69
CA HIS A 7 -6.71 -2.46 -7.66
C HIS A 7 -7.28 -3.86 -7.44
N ASP A 8 -6.45 -4.83 -7.04
CA ASP A 8 -6.82 -6.21 -6.70
C ASP A 8 -7.49 -6.38 -5.32
N HIS A 9 -7.82 -5.30 -4.61
CA HIS A 9 -8.50 -5.41 -3.33
C HIS A 9 -9.83 -6.15 -3.48
N ARG A 10 -10.17 -6.97 -2.48
CA ARG A 10 -11.44 -7.69 -2.44
C ARG A 10 -12.40 -6.98 -1.50
N PHE A 11 -13.56 -6.62 -2.02
CA PHE A 11 -14.64 -6.01 -1.26
C PHE A 11 -15.73 -7.05 -0.97
N VAL A 12 -16.43 -6.87 0.15
CA VAL A 12 -17.61 -7.65 0.52
C VAL A 12 -18.84 -6.85 0.14
N LEU A 13 -19.83 -7.51 -0.47
CA LEU A 13 -21.14 -6.92 -0.75
C LEU A 13 -22.14 -7.49 0.26
N ASP A 14 -22.97 -6.61 0.82
CA ASP A 14 -24.17 -7.05 1.55
C ASP A 14 -25.32 -7.40 0.61
N GLY A 15 -26.46 -7.86 1.18
CA GLY A 15 -27.67 -8.19 0.43
C GLY A 15 -28.39 -7.00 -0.17
N GLU A 16 -28.08 -5.77 0.26
CA GLU A 16 -28.70 -4.52 -0.19
C GLU A 16 -27.83 -3.76 -1.21
N GLY A 17 -26.68 -4.32 -1.57
CA GLY A 17 -25.73 -3.72 -2.52
C GLY A 17 -24.72 -2.78 -1.90
N GLY A 18 -24.67 -2.67 -0.58
CA GLY A 18 -23.62 -1.94 0.15
C GLY A 18 -22.26 -2.60 -0.03
N VAL A 19 -21.20 -1.80 -0.13
CA VAL A 19 -19.82 -2.29 -0.36
C VAL A 19 -18.95 -2.03 0.86
N PHE A 20 -18.27 -3.08 1.34
CA PHE A 20 -17.49 -3.05 2.57
C PHE A 20 -16.04 -3.53 2.34
N SER A 21 -15.13 -3.00 3.15
CA SER A 21 -13.69 -3.29 3.11
C SER A 21 -13.16 -3.61 4.51
N SER A 22 -12.15 -4.47 4.58
CA SER A 22 -11.44 -4.84 5.82
C SER A 22 -10.50 -3.72 6.32
N GLY A 23 -10.98 -2.48 6.40
CA GLY A 23 -10.25 -1.34 6.96
C GLY A 23 -9.19 -0.69 6.05
N VAL A 24 -8.93 -1.24 4.85
CA VAL A 24 -7.93 -0.69 3.92
C VAL A 24 -8.51 0.43 3.07
N PHE A 25 -9.78 0.29 2.63
CA PHE A 25 -10.48 1.24 1.78
C PHE A 25 -11.86 1.60 2.36
N PRO A 26 -11.94 2.19 3.57
CA PRO A 26 -13.19 2.79 4.05
C PRO A 26 -13.57 3.99 3.17
N HIS A 27 -14.84 4.41 3.19
CA HIS A 27 -15.35 5.53 2.39
C HIS A 27 -14.46 6.78 2.46
N ARG A 28 -13.93 7.12 3.63
CA ARG A 28 -13.02 8.27 3.83
C ARG A 28 -11.76 8.24 2.94
N VAL A 29 -11.31 7.06 2.50
CA VAL A 29 -10.14 6.94 1.62
C VAL A 29 -10.43 7.52 0.24
N TRP A 30 -11.68 7.45 -0.20
CA TRP A 30 -12.08 7.96 -1.52
C TRP A 30 -12.21 9.48 -1.54
N GLN A 31 -12.45 10.13 -0.40
CA GLN A 31 -12.55 11.58 -0.30
C GLN A 31 -11.30 12.27 -0.85
N ARG A 32 -10.11 11.70 -0.62
CA ARG A 32 -8.83 12.21 -1.14
C ARG A 32 -8.74 12.29 -2.66
N TYR A 33 -9.55 11.51 -3.38
CA TYR A 33 -9.65 11.56 -4.84
C TYR A 33 -10.79 12.49 -5.26
N LEU A 34 -11.89 12.51 -4.52
CA LEU A 34 -13.05 13.37 -4.80
C LEU A 34 -12.74 14.86 -4.63
N GLU A 35 -11.66 15.23 -3.94
CA GLU A 35 -11.14 16.60 -3.92
C GLU A 35 -10.61 17.08 -5.29
N ALA A 36 -10.23 16.15 -6.17
CA ALA A 36 -9.66 16.47 -7.49
C ALA A 36 -10.53 15.98 -8.66
N PHE A 37 -11.41 15.02 -8.41
CA PHE A 37 -12.27 14.37 -9.42
C PHE A 37 -13.73 14.36 -8.96
N ASP A 38 -14.68 14.53 -9.89
CA ASP A 38 -16.10 14.61 -9.59
C ASP A 38 -16.68 13.25 -9.17
N SER A 39 -16.08 12.16 -9.68
CA SER A 39 -16.47 10.80 -9.35
C SER A 39 -15.31 9.82 -9.54
N VAL A 40 -15.37 8.70 -8.79
CA VAL A 40 -14.40 7.60 -8.87
C VAL A 40 -15.12 6.28 -9.08
N THR A 41 -14.81 5.60 -10.17
CA THR A 41 -15.23 4.22 -10.42
C THR A 41 -14.12 3.28 -9.98
N VAL A 42 -14.38 2.50 -8.94
CA VAL A 42 -13.42 1.54 -8.38
C VAL A 42 -13.56 0.20 -9.10
N VAL A 43 -12.55 -0.21 -9.86
CA VAL A 43 -12.49 -1.53 -10.48
C VAL A 43 -11.65 -2.46 -9.61
N ALA A 44 -12.31 -3.46 -9.03
CA ALA A 44 -11.74 -4.31 -7.98
C ALA A 44 -12.28 -5.74 -8.04
N ARG A 45 -11.92 -6.58 -7.06
CA ARG A 45 -12.46 -7.93 -6.90
C ARG A 45 -13.55 -7.97 -5.86
N ARG A 46 -14.43 -8.96 -5.97
CA ARG A 46 -15.43 -9.30 -4.96
C ARG A 46 -14.96 -10.51 -4.15
N TRP A 47 -15.18 -10.51 -2.85
CA TRP A 47 -15.11 -11.73 -2.05
C TRP A 47 -16.20 -12.71 -2.49
N PRO A 48 -15.95 -14.02 -2.48
CA PRO A 48 -17.02 -15.01 -2.62
C PRO A 48 -18.11 -14.80 -1.57
N SER A 49 -19.35 -15.15 -1.90
CA SER A 49 -20.49 -15.09 -0.97
C SER A 49 -20.20 -15.90 0.31
N GLY A 50 -20.78 -15.50 1.45
CA GLY A 50 -20.64 -16.21 2.73
C GLY A 50 -19.86 -15.46 3.81
N ARG A 51 -19.41 -14.21 3.55
CA ARG A 51 -18.81 -13.32 4.57
C ARG A 51 -19.75 -12.26 5.11
N GLU A 52 -21.02 -12.36 4.81
CA GLU A 52 -22.04 -11.40 5.27
C GLU A 52 -22.14 -11.33 6.81
N GLY A 53 -21.83 -12.42 7.52
CA GLY A 53 -21.75 -12.43 8.98
C GLY A 53 -20.58 -11.63 9.58
N GLU A 54 -19.55 -11.29 8.77
CA GLU A 54 -18.38 -10.52 9.21
C GLU A 54 -18.57 -9.00 9.01
N LEU A 55 -19.68 -8.54 8.44
CA LEU A 55 -19.90 -7.14 8.07
C LEU A 55 -19.72 -6.16 9.24
N LYS A 56 -20.06 -6.56 10.48
CA LYS A 56 -19.86 -5.72 11.67
C LYS A 56 -18.40 -5.33 11.93
N ALA A 57 -17.46 -6.14 11.45
CA ALA A 57 -16.02 -5.90 11.60
C ALA A 57 -15.43 -5.13 10.38
N LEU A 58 -16.25 -4.87 9.35
CA LEU A 58 -15.82 -4.21 8.11
C LEU A 58 -16.25 -2.75 8.10
N SER A 59 -15.52 -1.94 7.36
CA SER A 59 -15.84 -0.52 7.14
C SER A 59 -16.57 -0.34 5.82
N ARG A 60 -17.64 0.45 5.81
CA ARG A 60 -18.35 0.82 4.59
C ARG A 60 -17.44 1.57 3.64
N SER A 61 -17.47 1.23 2.36
CA SER A 61 -16.59 1.75 1.31
C SER A 61 -17.32 2.57 0.25
N ASP A 62 -18.58 2.24 -0.06
CA ASP A 62 -19.41 2.98 -0.99
C ASP A 62 -19.89 4.31 -0.42
N GLY A 63 -20.38 5.20 -1.28
CA GLY A 63 -20.92 6.49 -0.91
C GLY A 63 -21.05 7.45 -2.11
N ARG A 64 -21.42 8.68 -1.85
CA ARG A 64 -21.62 9.69 -2.90
C ARG A 64 -20.37 9.89 -3.73
N GLY A 65 -20.50 9.86 -5.05
CA GLY A 65 -19.42 10.04 -6.01
C GLY A 65 -18.55 8.80 -6.22
N ILE A 66 -18.86 7.66 -5.56
CA ILE A 66 -18.11 6.41 -5.67
C ILE A 66 -19.00 5.32 -6.27
N SER A 67 -18.51 4.65 -7.29
CA SER A 67 -19.15 3.47 -7.89
C SER A 67 -18.15 2.30 -7.93
N PHE A 68 -18.67 1.07 -7.93
CA PHE A 68 -17.85 -0.14 -7.96
C PHE A 68 -18.18 -0.98 -9.18
N VAL A 69 -17.13 -1.49 -9.83
CA VAL A 69 -17.21 -2.46 -10.90
C VAL A 69 -16.33 -3.65 -10.52
N PHE A 70 -16.92 -4.83 -10.47
CA PHE A 70 -16.21 -6.02 -10.04
C PHE A 70 -15.77 -6.88 -11.23
N VAL A 71 -14.48 -7.24 -11.23
CA VAL A 71 -13.93 -8.20 -12.18
C VAL A 71 -13.96 -9.61 -11.60
N PRO A 72 -14.17 -10.64 -12.44
CA PRO A 72 -14.15 -12.02 -11.98
C PRO A 72 -12.84 -12.40 -11.29
N SER A 73 -12.94 -13.17 -10.21
CA SER A 73 -11.78 -13.83 -9.59
C SER A 73 -11.55 -15.18 -10.27
N ALA A 74 -10.29 -15.47 -10.61
CA ALA A 74 -9.94 -16.79 -11.14
C ALA A 74 -9.63 -17.72 -9.96
N ASP A 75 -10.52 -18.66 -9.69
CA ASP A 75 -10.34 -19.66 -8.63
C ASP A 75 -9.74 -20.98 -9.19
N SER A 76 -9.50 -21.07 -10.51
CA SER A 76 -8.87 -22.21 -11.17
C SER A 76 -7.90 -21.81 -12.28
N PRO A 77 -6.84 -22.60 -12.56
CA PRO A 77 -5.87 -22.33 -13.62
C PRO A 77 -6.49 -22.29 -15.04
N SER A 78 -7.48 -23.13 -15.32
CA SER A 78 -8.19 -23.17 -16.61
C SER A 78 -9.11 -21.97 -16.83
N GLY A 79 -9.67 -21.42 -15.76
CA GLY A 79 -10.44 -20.16 -15.77
C GLY A 79 -9.57 -18.92 -15.99
N LEU A 80 -8.25 -19.01 -15.73
CA LEU A 80 -7.37 -17.84 -15.70
C LEU A 80 -7.34 -17.07 -17.02
N ALA A 81 -7.26 -17.76 -18.16
CA ALA A 81 -7.24 -17.12 -19.47
C ALA A 81 -8.59 -16.44 -19.79
N PHE A 82 -9.70 -17.17 -19.62
CA PHE A 82 -11.05 -16.64 -19.88
C PHE A 82 -11.39 -15.46 -18.97
N HIS A 83 -11.06 -15.56 -17.68
CA HIS A 83 -11.26 -14.47 -16.72
C HIS A 83 -10.40 -13.23 -17.02
N ARG A 84 -9.19 -13.41 -17.59
CA ARG A 84 -8.35 -12.29 -18.03
C ARG A 84 -8.97 -11.52 -19.19
N PHE A 85 -9.55 -12.21 -20.20
CA PHE A 85 -10.26 -11.55 -21.30
C PHE A 85 -11.49 -10.79 -20.80
N LYS A 86 -12.32 -11.42 -19.95
CA LYS A 86 -13.49 -10.79 -19.36
C LYS A 86 -13.11 -9.59 -18.48
N ALA A 87 -12.08 -9.72 -17.64
CA ALA A 87 -11.56 -8.61 -16.85
C ALA A 87 -11.05 -7.46 -17.74
N ALA A 88 -10.37 -7.78 -18.85
CA ALA A 88 -9.89 -6.76 -19.79
C ALA A 88 -11.04 -6.04 -20.51
N ALA A 89 -12.11 -6.72 -20.85
CA ALA A 89 -13.30 -6.11 -21.45
C ALA A 89 -13.99 -5.16 -20.48
N ILE A 90 -14.24 -5.61 -19.23
CA ILE A 90 -14.84 -4.79 -18.17
C ILE A 90 -13.97 -3.54 -17.86
N LEU A 91 -12.65 -3.72 -17.72
CA LEU A 91 -11.76 -2.58 -17.50
C LEU A 91 -11.74 -1.62 -18.70
N ARG A 92 -11.71 -2.15 -19.93
CA ARG A 92 -11.72 -1.33 -21.14
C ARG A 92 -12.99 -0.47 -21.20
N GLU A 93 -14.13 -1.05 -20.90
CA GLU A 93 -15.41 -0.34 -20.84
C GLU A 93 -15.37 0.77 -19.77
N ALA A 94 -15.01 0.43 -18.54
CA ALA A 94 -14.91 1.43 -17.46
C ALA A 94 -13.94 2.57 -17.80
N ILE A 95 -12.78 2.26 -18.39
CA ILE A 95 -11.77 3.26 -18.77
C ILE A 95 -12.23 4.10 -19.96
N SER A 96 -12.99 3.54 -20.92
CA SER A 96 -13.50 4.29 -22.08
C SER A 96 -14.38 5.47 -21.63
N HIS A 97 -15.17 5.28 -20.58
CA HIS A 97 -16.05 6.30 -20.00
C HIS A 97 -15.38 7.22 -18.98
N ALA A 98 -14.11 7.00 -18.66
CA ALA A 98 -13.36 7.82 -17.72
C ALA A 98 -12.50 8.87 -18.42
N ASP A 99 -12.16 9.92 -17.68
CA ASP A 99 -11.25 10.96 -18.13
C ASP A 99 -9.79 10.63 -17.77
N VAL A 100 -9.59 9.96 -16.62
CA VAL A 100 -8.27 9.56 -16.11
C VAL A 100 -8.31 8.16 -15.47
N VAL A 101 -7.13 7.53 -15.38
CA VAL A 101 -6.95 6.24 -14.72
C VAL A 101 -5.92 6.35 -13.59
N ILE A 102 -6.26 5.79 -12.44
CA ILE A 102 -5.38 5.67 -11.27
C ILE A 102 -5.16 4.19 -11.00
N SER A 103 -3.92 3.73 -11.08
CA SER A 103 -3.56 2.34 -10.86
C SER A 103 -2.74 2.18 -9.59
N ARG A 104 -3.27 1.46 -8.59
CA ARG A 104 -2.54 1.18 -7.35
C ARG A 104 -1.78 -0.13 -7.45
N MET A 105 -0.49 -0.10 -7.10
CA MET A 105 0.47 -1.19 -7.26
C MET A 105 1.05 -1.67 -5.91
N PRO A 106 1.43 -2.95 -5.79
CA PRO A 106 1.35 -4.01 -6.81
C PRO A 106 -0.08 -4.54 -7.01
N SER A 107 -0.50 -4.75 -8.25
CA SER A 107 -1.83 -5.25 -8.60
C SER A 107 -1.89 -5.68 -10.07
N GLU A 108 -2.45 -6.84 -10.37
CA GLU A 108 -2.67 -7.29 -11.75
C GLU A 108 -3.75 -6.45 -12.45
N ILE A 109 -4.84 -6.09 -11.73
CA ILE A 109 -5.88 -5.17 -12.22
C ILE A 109 -5.26 -3.78 -12.46
N GLY A 110 -4.41 -3.31 -11.55
CA GLY A 110 -3.69 -2.05 -11.71
C GLY A 110 -2.77 -2.05 -12.93
N LEU A 111 -1.98 -3.12 -13.16
CA LEU A 111 -1.12 -3.25 -14.33
C LEU A 111 -1.92 -3.30 -15.64
N LEU A 112 -3.06 -3.98 -15.63
CA LEU A 112 -3.96 -4.05 -16.79
C LEU A 112 -4.61 -2.69 -17.05
N GLY A 113 -5.05 -1.99 -15.99
CA GLY A 113 -5.60 -0.64 -16.06
C GLY A 113 -4.61 0.36 -16.68
N ALA A 114 -3.37 0.38 -16.21
CA ALA A 114 -2.31 1.23 -16.76
C ALA A 114 -2.01 0.92 -18.25
N ARG A 115 -2.00 -0.37 -18.64
CA ARG A 115 -1.84 -0.78 -20.04
C ARG A 115 -2.99 -0.31 -20.93
N LEU A 116 -4.22 -0.48 -20.47
CA LEU A 116 -5.43 -0.08 -21.19
C LEU A 116 -5.53 1.44 -21.29
N ALA A 117 -5.23 2.17 -20.21
CA ALA A 117 -5.16 3.63 -20.23
C ALA A 117 -4.22 4.13 -21.34
N ARG A 118 -3.01 3.56 -21.40
CA ARG A 118 -2.04 3.88 -22.44
C ARG A 118 -2.57 3.56 -23.85
N SER A 119 -3.22 2.39 -24.05
CA SER A 119 -3.74 2.00 -25.37
C SER A 119 -4.92 2.84 -25.83
N LEU A 120 -5.69 3.41 -24.88
CA LEU A 120 -6.84 4.27 -25.12
C LEU A 120 -6.48 5.77 -25.11
N GLY A 121 -5.19 6.11 -24.97
CA GLY A 121 -4.73 7.52 -24.92
C GLY A 121 -5.22 8.29 -23.71
N LYS A 122 -5.65 7.61 -22.63
CA LYS A 122 -6.11 8.28 -21.40
C LYS A 122 -4.93 8.66 -20.52
N PRO A 123 -4.92 9.87 -19.90
CA PRO A 123 -3.97 10.21 -18.84
C PRO A 123 -4.07 9.23 -17.67
N TRP A 124 -2.93 8.82 -17.12
CA TRP A 124 -2.89 7.84 -16.04
C TRP A 124 -1.80 8.12 -15.03
N ALA A 125 -2.10 7.82 -13.77
CA ALA A 125 -1.21 7.91 -12.64
C ALA A 125 -1.06 6.55 -11.93
N ILE A 126 0.03 6.38 -11.21
CA ILE A 126 0.31 5.18 -10.41
C ILE A 126 0.51 5.53 -8.95
N GLU A 127 -0.09 4.73 -8.06
CA GLU A 127 0.26 4.66 -6.65
C GLU A 127 1.09 3.40 -6.39
N VAL A 128 2.34 3.55 -5.94
CA VAL A 128 3.21 2.43 -5.58
C VAL A 128 3.20 2.28 -4.05
N ALA A 129 2.47 1.28 -3.56
CA ALA A 129 2.27 1.02 -2.14
C ALA A 129 3.16 -0.09 -1.57
N GLY A 130 3.90 -0.83 -2.43
CA GLY A 130 4.77 -1.92 -2.00
C GLY A 130 5.61 -2.48 -3.14
N CYS A 131 6.45 -3.44 -2.80
CA CYS A 131 7.36 -4.10 -3.71
C CYS A 131 6.83 -5.51 -4.07
N PRO A 132 6.44 -5.80 -5.32
CA PRO A 132 6.01 -7.14 -5.71
C PRO A 132 7.14 -8.18 -5.60
N TRP A 133 8.40 -7.80 -5.82
CA TRP A 133 9.53 -8.70 -5.66
C TRP A 133 9.60 -9.25 -4.22
N ASP A 134 9.68 -8.36 -3.23
CA ASP A 134 9.80 -8.76 -1.83
C ASP A 134 8.56 -9.52 -1.37
N GLY A 135 7.36 -9.11 -1.81
CA GLY A 135 6.12 -9.82 -1.54
C GLY A 135 6.15 -11.26 -2.05
N LEU A 136 6.56 -11.48 -3.29
CA LEU A 136 6.61 -12.81 -3.91
C LEU A 136 7.72 -13.71 -3.34
N VAL A 137 8.91 -13.14 -3.10
CA VAL A 137 10.05 -13.89 -2.57
C VAL A 137 9.81 -14.39 -1.14
N HIS A 138 9.16 -13.56 -0.30
CA HIS A 138 8.90 -13.87 1.11
C HIS A 138 7.53 -14.53 1.36
N HIS A 139 6.69 -14.69 0.32
CA HIS A 139 5.40 -15.37 0.45
C HIS A 139 5.51 -16.89 0.70
N GLY A 140 6.67 -17.49 0.42
CA GLY A 140 6.95 -18.91 0.69
C GLY A 140 6.72 -19.87 -0.49
N SER A 141 6.11 -19.45 -1.61
CA SER A 141 5.93 -20.29 -2.79
C SER A 141 7.13 -20.20 -3.75
N TRP A 142 7.57 -21.34 -4.31
CA TRP A 142 8.64 -21.36 -5.32
C TRP A 142 8.20 -20.68 -6.63
N GLN A 143 6.92 -20.81 -7.01
CA GLN A 143 6.34 -20.12 -8.18
C GLN A 143 6.43 -18.59 -8.02
N GLY A 144 6.17 -18.08 -6.81
CA GLY A 144 6.32 -16.65 -6.50
C GLY A 144 7.75 -16.17 -6.72
N LYS A 145 8.74 -16.94 -6.26
CA LYS A 145 10.16 -16.62 -6.45
C LYS A 145 10.55 -16.56 -7.93
N LEU A 146 10.08 -17.50 -8.76
CA LEU A 146 10.32 -17.51 -10.21
C LEU A 146 9.62 -16.33 -10.92
N TYR A 147 8.44 -15.94 -10.45
CA TYR A 147 7.67 -14.85 -11.05
C TYR A 147 8.14 -13.45 -10.61
N ALA A 148 8.85 -13.34 -9.49
CA ALA A 148 9.28 -12.06 -8.91
C ALA A 148 10.06 -11.16 -9.90
N PRO A 149 11.02 -11.66 -10.74
CA PRO A 149 11.71 -10.83 -11.73
C PRO A 149 10.76 -10.23 -12.77
N VAL A 150 9.80 -11.03 -13.23
CA VAL A 150 8.79 -10.62 -14.23
C VAL A 150 7.86 -9.55 -13.61
N ALA A 151 7.38 -9.76 -12.40
CA ALA A 151 6.54 -8.80 -11.69
C ALA A 151 7.27 -7.47 -11.47
N MET A 152 8.55 -7.53 -11.08
CA MET A 152 9.39 -6.34 -10.92
C MET A 152 9.58 -5.58 -12.24
N TRP A 153 9.91 -6.29 -13.33
CA TRP A 153 10.08 -5.67 -14.65
C TRP A 153 8.78 -5.02 -15.14
N ARG A 154 7.63 -5.72 -14.99
CA ARG A 154 6.30 -5.19 -15.37
C ARG A 154 5.97 -3.91 -14.62
N LEU A 155 6.21 -3.88 -13.30
CA LEU A 155 5.97 -2.69 -12.50
C LEU A 155 6.92 -1.55 -12.89
N ARG A 156 8.23 -1.82 -13.07
CA ARG A 156 9.20 -0.81 -13.55
C ARG A 156 8.76 -0.18 -14.88
N ARG A 157 8.32 -1.01 -15.82
CA ARG A 157 7.85 -0.52 -17.14
C ARG A 157 6.58 0.32 -17.00
N ALA A 158 5.65 -0.07 -16.14
CA ALA A 158 4.42 0.68 -15.88
C ALA A 158 4.75 2.04 -15.25
N VAL A 159 5.54 2.05 -14.19
CA VAL A 159 5.95 3.27 -13.46
C VAL A 159 6.72 4.23 -14.37
N ALA A 160 7.68 3.74 -15.16
CA ALA A 160 8.46 4.57 -16.08
C ALA A 160 7.62 5.22 -17.18
N GLY A 161 6.45 4.66 -17.50
CA GLY A 161 5.54 5.21 -18.51
C GLY A 161 4.48 6.17 -17.97
N ALA A 162 4.28 6.23 -16.65
CA ALA A 162 3.26 7.07 -16.03
C ALA A 162 3.70 8.54 -15.99
N SER A 163 2.75 9.45 -16.23
CA SER A 163 3.00 10.89 -16.11
C SER A 163 3.14 11.36 -14.65
N HIS A 164 2.45 10.67 -13.73
CA HIS A 164 2.41 10.98 -12.30
C HIS A 164 2.51 9.71 -11.49
N VAL A 165 3.38 9.70 -10.49
CA VAL A 165 3.59 8.54 -9.61
C VAL A 165 3.68 8.99 -8.16
N ILE A 166 2.85 8.40 -7.31
CA ILE A 166 2.90 8.61 -5.87
C ILE A 166 3.44 7.33 -5.21
N TYR A 167 4.40 7.48 -4.33
CA TYR A 167 5.00 6.38 -3.57
C TYR A 167 4.67 6.51 -2.09
N VAL A 168 4.56 5.39 -1.39
CA VAL A 168 4.40 5.42 0.07
C VAL A 168 5.72 5.67 0.80
N THR A 169 6.86 5.55 0.14
CA THR A 169 8.22 5.75 0.67
C THR A 169 8.84 7.02 0.12
N ASP A 170 9.90 7.53 0.75
CA ASP A 170 10.66 8.68 0.26
C ASP A 170 11.82 8.29 -0.66
N GLY A 171 12.33 7.05 -0.61
CA GLY A 171 13.50 6.62 -1.37
C GLY A 171 13.48 5.15 -1.81
N PHE A 172 13.05 4.21 -0.97
CA PHE A 172 13.15 2.76 -1.24
C PHE A 172 12.45 2.34 -2.54
N LEU A 173 11.15 2.65 -2.67
CA LEU A 173 10.38 2.28 -3.86
C LEU A 173 10.80 3.10 -5.08
N GLN A 174 11.17 4.36 -4.90
CA GLN A 174 11.63 5.24 -5.97
C GLN A 174 12.92 4.71 -6.62
N ARG A 175 13.90 4.28 -5.81
CA ARG A 175 15.14 3.64 -6.32
C ARG A 175 14.86 2.34 -7.04
N ARG A 176 13.89 1.55 -6.54
CA ARG A 176 13.57 0.24 -7.11
C ARG A 176 12.70 0.33 -8.35
N TYR A 177 11.80 1.30 -8.43
CA TYR A 177 10.84 1.55 -9.51
C TYR A 177 10.89 3.02 -9.95
N PRO A 178 11.96 3.45 -10.64
CA PRO A 178 12.12 4.86 -10.99
C PRO A 178 11.06 5.34 -11.96
N ALA A 179 10.42 6.47 -11.64
CA ALA A 179 9.50 7.18 -12.50
C ALA A 179 10.24 8.20 -13.38
N ARG A 180 9.68 8.49 -14.55
CA ARG A 180 10.13 9.57 -15.45
C ARG A 180 9.25 10.81 -15.34
N GLY A 181 8.03 10.63 -14.84
CA GLY A 181 7.05 11.68 -14.66
C GLY A 181 7.18 12.38 -13.31
N ARG A 182 6.15 13.17 -12.98
CA ARG A 182 6.04 13.83 -11.67
C ARG A 182 5.93 12.83 -10.55
N VAL A 183 6.65 13.03 -9.45
CA VAL A 183 6.66 12.13 -8.30
C VAL A 183 6.25 12.85 -7.02
N ALA A 184 5.58 12.11 -6.12
CA ALA A 184 5.35 12.50 -4.74
C ALA A 184 5.57 11.31 -3.81
N ALA A 185 5.94 11.60 -2.57
CA ALA A 185 6.06 10.63 -1.49
C ALA A 185 4.97 10.91 -0.44
N VAL A 186 4.02 9.98 -0.28
CA VAL A 186 2.90 10.14 0.64
C VAL A 186 2.52 8.79 1.23
N SER A 187 2.79 8.61 2.51
CA SER A 187 2.39 7.41 3.27
C SER A 187 0.86 7.23 3.31
N ASN A 188 0.43 5.99 3.51
CA ASN A 188 -0.97 5.64 3.73
C ASN A 188 -1.33 5.51 5.22
N VAL A 189 -0.45 5.95 6.11
CA VAL A 189 -0.78 6.03 7.54
C VAL A 189 -1.82 7.13 7.77
N ASP A 190 -2.63 6.95 8.81
CA ASP A 190 -3.67 7.90 9.20
C ASP A 190 -3.55 8.12 10.71
N ILE A 191 -2.72 9.08 11.09
CA ILE A 191 -2.49 9.46 12.49
C ILE A 191 -2.76 10.94 12.69
N PRO A 192 -3.24 11.36 13.88
CA PRO A 192 -3.16 12.76 14.29
C PRO A 192 -1.69 13.17 14.46
N GLY A 193 -1.40 14.44 14.35
CA GLY A 193 -0.07 14.96 14.69
C GLY A 193 0.30 14.59 16.12
N PRO A 194 1.57 14.20 16.41
CA PRO A 194 2.00 13.94 17.78
C PRO A 194 1.86 15.19 18.65
N GLU A 195 1.17 15.04 19.78
CA GLU A 195 1.00 16.11 20.76
C GLU A 195 2.18 16.15 21.74
N PRO A 196 2.59 17.33 22.25
CA PRO A 196 3.64 17.43 23.26
C PRO A 196 3.34 16.61 24.52
N SER A 197 2.09 16.54 24.95
CA SER A 197 1.61 15.74 26.07
C SER A 197 1.88 14.25 25.91
N THR A 198 1.81 13.73 24.67
CA THR A 198 2.11 12.33 24.33
C THR A 198 3.59 12.01 24.60
N LEU A 199 4.49 12.87 24.15
CA LEU A 199 5.92 12.70 24.41
C LEU A 199 6.25 12.81 25.90
N GLN A 200 5.66 13.77 26.61
CA GLN A 200 5.86 13.92 28.07
C GLN A 200 5.44 12.65 28.82
N LYS A 201 4.26 12.08 28.51
CA LYS A 201 3.79 10.81 29.10
C LYS A 201 4.76 9.67 28.79
N ARG A 202 5.27 9.60 27.56
CA ARG A 202 6.26 8.59 27.18
C ARG A 202 7.57 8.71 27.94
N LEU A 203 8.10 9.92 28.09
CA LEU A 203 9.34 10.17 28.84
C LEU A 203 9.15 9.86 30.33
N ALA A 204 8.03 10.24 30.95
CA ALA A 204 7.69 9.86 32.31
C ALA A 204 7.66 8.32 32.45
N ARG A 205 6.96 7.61 31.54
CA ARG A 205 6.91 6.15 31.53
C ARG A 205 8.31 5.49 31.41
N ILE A 206 9.22 6.06 30.61
CA ILE A 206 10.63 5.62 30.54
C ILE A 206 11.32 5.91 31.86
N GLY A 207 10.96 7.02 32.50
CA GLY A 207 11.43 7.48 33.81
C GLY A 207 11.10 6.53 34.96
N ASP A 208 9.87 6.09 35.06
CA ASP A 208 9.32 5.35 36.19
C ASP A 208 9.59 3.84 36.15
N GLY A 209 10.53 3.39 35.32
CA GLY A 209 10.71 2.00 34.92
C GLY A 209 11.16 0.99 35.99
N ALA A 210 11.31 1.35 37.26
CA ALA A 210 11.68 0.41 38.30
C ALA A 210 10.47 -0.38 38.81
N GLY A 211 10.49 -1.73 38.64
CA GLY A 211 9.49 -2.63 39.21
C GLY A 211 8.23 -2.84 38.36
N ARG A 212 8.16 -2.30 37.15
CA ARG A 212 7.03 -2.49 36.23
C ARG A 212 7.32 -3.53 35.16
N LEU A 213 6.30 -4.34 34.81
CA LEU A 213 6.38 -5.29 33.69
C LEU A 213 6.72 -4.58 32.38
N LEU A 214 7.84 -4.95 31.76
CA LEU A 214 8.28 -4.40 30.48
C LEU A 214 7.43 -4.96 29.33
N THR A 215 6.91 -4.09 28.48
CA THR A 215 6.03 -4.48 27.38
C THR A 215 6.67 -4.24 26.03
N PHE A 216 6.93 -5.31 25.29
CA PHE A 216 7.25 -5.26 23.86
C PHE A 216 5.97 -5.33 23.06
N GLY A 217 5.87 -4.57 21.97
CA GLY A 217 4.70 -4.57 21.08
C GLY A 217 5.06 -4.81 19.62
N LEU A 218 4.22 -5.54 18.91
CA LEU A 218 4.27 -5.72 17.47
C LEU A 218 2.85 -5.68 16.90
N ILE A 219 2.63 -4.93 15.81
CA ILE A 219 1.36 -4.91 15.09
C ILE A 219 1.57 -5.53 13.71
N GLY A 220 0.86 -6.62 13.42
CA GLY A 220 0.96 -7.27 12.11
C GLY A 220 0.13 -8.54 11.98
N SER A 221 -0.24 -8.86 10.74
CA SER A 221 -0.97 -10.09 10.43
C SER A 221 -0.15 -11.33 10.78
N LEU A 222 -0.83 -12.32 11.39
CA LEU A 222 -0.30 -13.64 11.70
C LEU A 222 -0.47 -14.62 10.53
N GLY A 223 -1.26 -14.28 9.51
CA GLY A 223 -1.56 -15.14 8.37
C GLY A 223 -0.37 -15.42 7.43
N ASN A 224 0.75 -14.73 7.62
CA ASN A 224 2.00 -15.01 6.94
C ASN A 224 3.21 -14.61 7.81
N ARG A 225 4.39 -15.12 7.45
CA ARG A 225 5.61 -14.87 8.22
C ARG A 225 6.27 -13.53 7.96
N CYS A 226 5.72 -12.70 7.06
CA CYS A 226 6.34 -11.45 6.60
C CYS A 226 6.55 -10.42 7.70
N LYS A 227 5.73 -10.43 8.76
CA LYS A 227 5.86 -9.51 9.90
C LYS A 227 6.94 -9.90 10.91
N GLY A 228 7.53 -11.08 10.76
CA GLY A 228 8.68 -11.50 11.57
C GLY A 228 8.37 -11.83 13.04
N VAL A 229 7.11 -12.12 13.41
CA VAL A 229 6.73 -12.51 14.79
C VAL A 229 7.60 -13.65 15.31
N HIS A 230 7.90 -14.64 14.46
CA HIS A 230 8.80 -15.74 14.80
C HIS A 230 10.25 -15.29 15.08
N THR A 231 10.71 -14.23 14.42
CA THR A 231 12.05 -13.63 14.66
C THR A 231 12.06 -12.93 16.01
N ALA A 232 10.98 -12.18 16.34
CA ALA A 232 10.85 -11.53 17.63
C ALA A 232 10.82 -12.56 18.79
N ILE A 233 10.04 -13.64 18.67
CA ILE A 233 9.97 -14.69 19.68
C ILE A 233 11.37 -15.31 19.91
N ARG A 234 12.12 -15.61 18.85
CA ARG A 234 13.47 -16.16 18.95
C ARG A 234 14.46 -15.18 19.63
N ALA A 235 14.41 -13.91 19.22
CA ALA A 235 15.28 -12.90 19.80
C ALA A 235 15.01 -12.70 21.30
N LEU A 236 13.73 -12.63 21.69
CA LEU A 236 13.33 -12.48 23.11
C LEU A 236 13.69 -13.72 23.94
N ALA A 237 13.56 -14.93 23.38
CA ALA A 237 13.96 -16.14 24.05
C ALA A 237 15.48 -16.21 24.30
N GLU A 238 16.30 -15.73 23.34
CA GLU A 238 17.76 -15.69 23.45
C GLU A 238 18.27 -14.79 24.58
N VAL A 239 17.53 -13.69 24.86
CA VAL A 239 17.95 -12.72 25.89
C VAL A 239 17.10 -12.79 27.16
N ARG A 240 16.18 -13.73 27.27
CA ARG A 240 15.18 -13.83 28.36
C ARG A 240 15.80 -13.69 29.75
N GLU A 241 16.88 -14.40 30.03
CA GLU A 241 17.55 -14.43 31.33
C GLU A 241 18.29 -13.11 31.67
N ARG A 242 18.50 -12.26 30.67
CA ARG A 242 19.16 -10.95 30.80
C ARG A 242 18.18 -9.76 30.83
N LEU A 243 16.89 -10.06 30.65
CA LEU A 243 15.83 -9.05 30.69
C LEU A 243 15.13 -9.05 32.06
N PRO A 244 14.57 -7.90 32.50
CA PRO A 244 13.60 -7.90 33.59
C PRO A 244 12.35 -8.67 33.17
N GLU A 245 11.42 -8.85 34.10
CA GLU A 245 10.13 -9.44 33.77
C GLU A 245 9.45 -8.68 32.62
N PHE A 246 9.05 -9.41 31.59
CA PHE A 246 8.49 -8.82 30.38
C PHE A 246 7.31 -9.58 29.81
N GLN A 247 6.50 -8.88 29.00
CA GLN A 247 5.55 -9.48 28.07
C GLN A 247 5.79 -9.00 26.63
N PHE A 248 5.54 -9.86 25.68
CA PHE A 248 5.52 -9.55 24.24
C PHE A 248 4.09 -9.65 23.73
N ARG A 249 3.52 -8.50 23.36
CA ARG A 249 2.15 -8.36 22.89
C ARG A 249 2.11 -8.26 21.38
N VAL A 250 1.35 -9.12 20.72
CA VAL A 250 1.18 -9.14 19.26
C VAL A 250 -0.27 -8.81 18.93
N LEU A 251 -0.47 -7.70 18.22
CA LEU A 251 -1.78 -7.22 17.76
C LEU A 251 -1.93 -7.48 16.26
N GLY A 252 -2.90 -8.31 15.85
CA GLY A 252 -3.18 -8.61 14.46
C GLY A 252 -4.05 -9.83 14.24
N GLN A 253 -4.65 -9.90 13.07
CA GLN A 253 -5.50 -11.02 12.67
C GLN A 253 -4.67 -12.22 12.20
N GLY A 254 -5.26 -13.40 12.30
CA GLY A 254 -4.72 -14.67 11.82
C GLY A 254 -4.57 -15.70 12.92
N ASP A 255 -4.12 -16.90 12.56
CA ASP A 255 -3.94 -18.02 13.49
C ASP A 255 -2.64 -17.85 14.31
N PRO A 256 -2.71 -17.72 15.64
CA PRO A 256 -1.55 -17.62 16.51
C PRO A 256 -0.86 -18.98 16.79
N SER A 257 -1.51 -20.12 16.52
CA SER A 257 -1.05 -21.46 16.92
C SER A 257 0.40 -21.78 16.50
N PRO A 258 0.87 -21.48 15.28
CA PRO A 258 2.26 -21.75 14.90
C PRO A 258 3.28 -20.97 15.73
N TYR A 259 2.90 -19.79 16.22
CA TYR A 259 3.75 -18.91 17.03
C TYR A 259 3.69 -19.32 18.52
N GLN A 260 2.56 -19.81 19.01
CA GLN A 260 2.40 -20.37 20.35
C GLN A 260 3.29 -21.60 20.52
N VAL A 261 3.22 -22.55 19.58
CA VAL A 261 4.09 -23.74 19.57
C VAL A 261 5.59 -23.34 19.53
N LEU A 262 5.94 -22.29 18.79
CA LEU A 262 7.31 -21.79 18.79
C LEU A 262 7.71 -21.21 20.15
N ALA A 263 6.85 -20.43 20.79
CA ALA A 263 7.09 -19.84 22.10
C ALA A 263 7.23 -20.92 23.21
N GLU A 264 6.41 -21.96 23.16
CA GLU A 264 6.51 -23.12 24.05
C GLU A 264 7.86 -23.84 23.91
N ARG A 265 8.25 -24.15 22.68
CA ARG A 265 9.55 -24.81 22.39
C ARG A 265 10.75 -24.01 22.88
N LEU A 266 10.63 -22.68 22.89
CA LEU A 266 11.70 -21.77 23.31
C LEU A 266 11.58 -21.35 24.79
N GLY A 267 10.59 -21.87 25.53
CA GLY A 267 10.40 -21.61 26.96
C GLY A 267 9.93 -20.18 27.28
N VAL A 268 9.31 -19.47 26.34
CA VAL A 268 8.82 -18.08 26.52
C VAL A 268 7.31 -17.95 26.33
N ALA A 269 6.56 -19.05 26.37
CA ALA A 269 5.11 -19.02 26.15
C ALA A 269 4.37 -18.12 27.16
N ALA A 270 4.79 -18.11 28.42
CA ALA A 270 4.23 -17.25 29.45
C ALA A 270 4.42 -15.74 29.18
N ASN A 271 5.45 -15.38 28.40
CA ASN A 271 5.76 -14.00 28.06
C ASN A 271 5.02 -13.52 26.79
N VAL A 272 4.47 -14.42 25.94
CA VAL A 272 3.89 -14.05 24.65
C VAL A 272 2.36 -13.98 24.73
N ARG A 273 1.79 -12.83 24.34
CA ARG A 273 0.35 -12.62 24.33
C ARG A 273 -0.13 -12.16 22.95
N PHE A 274 -1.05 -12.92 22.35
CA PHE A 274 -1.74 -12.55 21.11
C PHE A 274 -3.03 -11.80 21.47
N CYS A 275 -3.13 -10.54 21.02
CA CYS A 275 -4.17 -9.59 21.43
C CYS A 275 -5.34 -9.51 20.44
N GLY A 276 -5.36 -10.35 19.39
CA GLY A 276 -6.39 -10.25 18.34
C GLY A 276 -6.29 -8.96 17.54
N THR A 277 -7.42 -8.31 17.27
CA THR A 277 -7.50 -7.08 16.48
C THR A 277 -8.21 -5.96 17.24
N LEU A 278 -7.82 -4.72 16.98
CA LEU A 278 -8.48 -3.52 17.45
C LEU A 278 -8.98 -2.67 16.27
N PRO A 279 -10.05 -1.88 16.45
CA PRO A 279 -10.43 -0.87 15.48
C PRO A 279 -9.27 0.08 15.22
N ALA A 280 -9.05 0.46 13.95
CA ALA A 280 -8.00 1.41 13.58
C ALA A 280 -8.24 2.80 14.20
N GLY A 281 -7.15 3.51 14.48
CA GLY A 281 -7.18 4.85 15.08
C GLY A 281 -7.01 4.82 16.60
N GLY A 282 -7.87 5.50 17.35
CA GLY A 282 -7.76 5.67 18.82
C GLY A 282 -7.37 4.42 19.59
N PRO A 283 -8.15 3.30 19.46
CA PRO A 283 -7.85 2.07 20.19
C PRO A 283 -6.46 1.47 19.94
N VAL A 284 -5.94 1.59 18.71
CA VAL A 284 -4.56 1.17 18.39
C VAL A 284 -3.54 2.10 19.03
N LEU A 285 -3.77 3.40 19.02
CA LEU A 285 -2.87 4.39 19.62
C LEU A 285 -2.82 4.22 21.15
N GLU A 286 -3.96 4.00 21.79
CA GLU A 286 -4.06 3.69 23.24
C GLU A 286 -3.30 2.39 23.59
N TRP A 287 -3.46 1.34 22.76
CA TRP A 287 -2.70 0.11 22.94
C TRP A 287 -1.18 0.34 22.84
N LEU A 288 -0.74 1.24 21.95
CA LEU A 288 0.66 1.61 21.79
C LEU A 288 1.19 2.45 22.95
N ASP A 289 0.35 3.18 23.69
CA ASP A 289 0.76 3.92 24.89
C ASP A 289 1.27 2.98 25.98
N ASP A 290 0.77 1.74 26.03
CA ASP A 290 1.21 0.70 26.95
C ASP A 290 2.45 -0.08 26.48
N VAL A 291 2.91 0.13 25.27
CA VAL A 291 4.13 -0.52 24.73
C VAL A 291 5.35 0.27 25.12
N ASP A 292 6.35 -0.36 25.72
CA ASP A 292 7.63 0.27 26.08
C ASP A 292 8.63 0.31 24.93
N ILE A 293 8.71 -0.77 24.16
CA ILE A 293 9.58 -0.88 22.99
C ILE A 293 8.79 -1.55 21.85
N TYR A 294 8.70 -0.88 20.72
CA TYR A 294 8.00 -1.39 19.54
C TYR A 294 8.95 -2.20 18.64
N LEU A 295 8.52 -3.36 18.18
CA LEU A 295 9.31 -4.30 17.39
C LEU A 295 8.75 -4.43 15.97
N GLN A 296 9.59 -4.21 14.94
CA GLN A 296 9.23 -4.31 13.52
C GLN A 296 10.21 -5.22 12.74
N PRO A 297 10.33 -6.52 13.09
CA PRO A 297 11.30 -7.44 12.47
C PRO A 297 10.85 -8.01 11.12
N SER A 298 10.18 -7.19 10.31
CA SER A 298 9.55 -7.60 9.06
C SER A 298 10.55 -8.08 8.01
N PHE A 299 10.10 -9.00 7.15
CA PHE A 299 10.82 -9.46 5.95
C PHE A 299 10.44 -8.66 4.70
N HIS A 300 9.26 -8.04 4.72
CA HIS A 300 8.72 -7.28 3.60
C HIS A 300 7.85 -6.14 4.11
N GLU A 301 8.12 -4.93 3.60
CA GLU A 301 7.31 -3.72 3.83
C GLU A 301 7.33 -2.82 2.59
N GLY A 302 6.29 -1.98 2.47
CA GLY A 302 6.40 -0.72 1.75
C GLY A 302 6.98 0.33 2.71
N LEU A 303 6.09 1.12 3.32
CA LEU A 303 6.38 1.93 4.50
C LEU A 303 5.43 1.46 5.61
N PRO A 304 5.92 0.91 6.74
CA PRO A 304 5.07 0.27 7.74
C PRO A 304 4.26 1.30 8.52
N ARG A 305 2.93 1.30 8.33
CA ARG A 305 2.01 2.20 9.04
C ARG A 305 2.09 2.04 10.55
N ALA A 306 2.10 0.79 11.01
CA ALA A 306 2.14 0.47 12.44
C ALA A 306 3.41 1.00 13.14
N LEU A 307 4.56 1.03 12.45
CA LEU A 307 5.77 1.65 12.98
C LEU A 307 5.59 3.18 13.13
N ILE A 308 4.98 3.84 12.14
CA ILE A 308 4.72 5.28 12.22
C ILE A 308 3.68 5.57 13.31
N GLU A 309 2.65 4.73 13.47
CA GLU A 309 1.71 4.82 14.59
C GLU A 309 2.43 4.71 15.94
N ALA A 310 3.35 3.74 16.10
CA ALA A 310 4.16 3.60 17.30
C ALA A 310 5.09 4.81 17.52
N MET A 311 5.72 5.33 16.48
CA MET A 311 6.57 6.53 16.52
C MET A 311 5.77 7.76 16.95
N SER A 312 4.52 7.91 16.52
CA SER A 312 3.65 9.02 16.92
C SER A 312 3.29 9.00 18.41
N ARG A 313 3.39 7.83 19.07
CA ARG A 313 3.25 7.65 20.52
C ARG A 313 4.59 7.72 21.26
N GLY A 314 5.67 8.10 20.56
CA GLY A 314 7.02 8.17 21.11
C GLY A 314 7.59 6.81 21.49
N CYS A 315 7.08 5.68 20.97
CA CYS A 315 7.66 4.38 21.28
C CYS A 315 9.09 4.30 20.74
N PRO A 316 10.10 4.02 21.55
CA PRO A 316 11.39 3.52 21.08
C PRO A 316 11.14 2.28 20.19
N ALA A 317 11.81 2.18 19.06
CA ALA A 317 11.53 1.13 18.10
C ALA A 317 12.80 0.46 17.58
N ILE A 318 12.72 -0.84 17.36
CA ILE A 318 13.75 -1.66 16.71
C ILE A 318 13.11 -2.32 15.49
N GLY A 319 13.78 -2.24 14.34
CA GLY A 319 13.24 -2.76 13.09
C GLY A 319 14.26 -3.49 12.24
N SER A 320 13.77 -4.16 11.20
CA SER A 320 14.63 -4.74 10.19
C SER A 320 14.98 -3.73 9.09
N THR A 321 15.92 -4.11 8.22
CA THR A 321 16.26 -3.33 7.02
C THR A 321 15.29 -3.57 5.85
N ALA A 322 14.11 -4.15 6.08
CA ALA A 322 13.12 -4.44 5.05
C ALA A 322 12.36 -3.19 4.58
N GLY A 323 12.25 -3.05 3.26
CA GLY A 323 11.42 -2.00 2.66
C GLY A 323 11.83 -0.60 3.04
N GLY A 324 10.86 0.22 3.44
CA GLY A 324 11.05 1.60 3.90
C GLY A 324 11.33 1.75 5.40
N ILE A 325 11.55 0.67 6.16
CA ILE A 325 11.89 0.78 7.59
C ILE A 325 13.14 1.65 7.82
N PRO A 326 14.23 1.52 7.01
CA PRO A 326 15.42 2.38 7.16
C PRO A 326 15.18 3.88 6.86
N GLU A 327 14.03 4.25 6.31
CA GLU A 327 13.65 5.65 6.14
C GLU A 327 13.05 6.24 7.43
N LEU A 328 12.63 5.37 8.35
CA LEU A 328 11.96 5.73 9.60
C LEU A 328 12.88 5.63 10.82
N LEU A 329 13.80 4.66 10.85
CA LEU A 329 14.66 4.37 11.99
C LEU A 329 16.14 4.61 11.67
N ASP A 330 16.91 5.02 12.69
CA ASP A 330 18.35 5.13 12.61
C ASP A 330 19.02 3.77 12.45
N ALA A 331 20.19 3.74 11.81
CA ALA A 331 20.93 2.51 11.54
C ALA A 331 21.23 1.68 12.79
N GLU A 332 21.42 2.33 13.94
CA GLU A 332 21.66 1.66 15.23
C GLU A 332 20.45 0.87 15.76
N CYS A 333 19.23 1.16 15.25
CA CYS A 333 17.98 0.47 15.57
C CYS A 333 17.67 -0.69 14.62
N LEU A 334 18.55 -0.96 13.64
CA LEU A 334 18.26 -1.87 12.53
C LEU A 334 19.03 -3.19 12.61
N HIS A 335 18.36 -4.26 12.16
CA HIS A 335 18.95 -5.57 11.93
C HIS A 335 18.55 -6.11 10.55
N ARG A 336 19.26 -7.11 10.03
CA ARG A 336 18.85 -7.79 8.79
C ARG A 336 17.57 -8.62 9.02
N PRO A 337 16.66 -8.72 8.04
CA PRO A 337 15.52 -9.62 8.16
C PRO A 337 15.94 -11.05 8.53
N GLY A 338 15.32 -11.61 9.58
CA GLY A 338 15.63 -12.96 10.06
C GLY A 338 16.84 -13.07 10.99
N ASP A 339 17.67 -12.05 11.15
CA ASP A 339 18.81 -12.02 12.06
C ASP A 339 18.34 -11.81 13.51
N HIS A 340 17.91 -12.90 14.16
CA HIS A 340 17.42 -12.86 15.54
C HIS A 340 18.53 -12.56 16.56
N GLY A 341 19.79 -12.96 16.31
CA GLY A 341 20.91 -12.70 17.23
C GLY A 341 21.24 -11.19 17.31
N ARG A 342 21.38 -10.51 16.15
CA ARG A 342 21.54 -9.05 16.15
C ARG A 342 20.31 -8.37 16.74
N PHE A 343 19.13 -8.85 16.43
CA PHE A 343 17.88 -8.31 16.99
C PHE A 343 17.84 -8.47 18.53
N ALA A 344 18.23 -9.63 19.06
CA ALA A 344 18.34 -9.89 20.49
C ALA A 344 19.30 -8.89 21.17
N SER A 345 20.49 -8.66 20.59
CA SER A 345 21.44 -7.66 21.11
C SER A 345 20.87 -6.24 21.13
N LEU A 346 20.08 -5.85 20.12
CA LEU A 346 19.42 -4.55 20.08
C LEU A 346 18.33 -4.44 21.13
N VAL A 347 17.55 -5.51 21.36
CA VAL A 347 16.54 -5.57 22.42
C VAL A 347 17.19 -5.43 23.79
N GLU A 348 18.25 -6.18 24.07
CA GLU A 348 18.98 -6.10 25.34
C GLU A 348 19.51 -4.68 25.60
N ARG A 349 20.21 -4.08 24.62
CA ARG A 349 20.66 -2.69 24.69
C ARG A 349 19.50 -1.71 24.97
N ALA A 350 18.39 -1.84 24.24
CA ALA A 350 17.25 -0.95 24.40
C ALA A 350 16.62 -1.05 25.79
N VAL A 351 16.70 -2.21 26.44
CA VAL A 351 16.20 -2.38 27.83
C VAL A 351 17.17 -1.77 28.84
N GLN A 352 18.48 -1.94 28.64
CA GLN A 352 19.52 -1.48 29.57
C GLN A 352 19.76 0.04 29.47
N ASP A 353 19.67 0.63 28.27
CA ASP A 353 19.98 2.05 28.02
C ASP A 353 18.70 2.90 28.03
N ARG A 354 18.39 3.45 29.20
CA ARG A 354 17.24 4.35 29.40
C ARG A 354 17.40 5.66 28.61
N GLU A 355 18.61 6.20 28.54
CA GLU A 355 18.85 7.44 27.81
C GLU A 355 18.66 7.24 26.30
N TRP A 356 19.10 6.10 25.78
CA TRP A 356 18.83 5.72 24.40
C TRP A 356 17.30 5.66 24.13
N ARG A 357 16.52 5.03 25.03
CA ARG A 357 15.05 5.01 24.88
C ARG A 357 14.47 6.42 24.86
N ALA A 358 14.93 7.33 25.71
CA ALA A 358 14.45 8.70 25.75
C ALA A 358 14.80 9.47 24.46
N ARG A 359 16.04 9.33 23.96
CA ARG A 359 16.46 9.92 22.67
C ARG A 359 15.62 9.38 21.51
N GLN A 360 15.40 8.06 21.45
CA GLN A 360 14.58 7.45 20.40
C GLN A 360 13.11 7.88 20.49
N ALA A 361 12.56 8.05 21.68
CA ALA A 361 11.19 8.56 21.88
C ALA A 361 11.04 9.97 21.30
N GLN A 362 11.96 10.88 21.60
CA GLN A 362 11.95 12.25 21.09
C GLN A 362 12.07 12.28 19.56
N ARG A 363 13.06 11.56 19.02
CA ARG A 363 13.30 11.47 17.59
C ARG A 363 12.10 10.88 16.84
N ASN A 364 11.50 9.82 17.36
CA ASN A 364 10.37 9.15 16.72
C ASN A 364 9.13 10.05 16.70
N CYS A 365 8.83 10.75 17.78
CA CYS A 365 7.77 11.75 17.77
C CYS A 365 8.02 12.85 16.74
N GLU A 366 9.25 13.38 16.66
CA GLU A 366 9.60 14.42 15.70
C GLU A 366 9.44 13.92 14.26
N THR A 367 9.98 12.74 13.95
CA THR A 367 9.84 12.11 12.63
C THR A 367 8.37 11.87 12.26
N ALA A 368 7.53 11.45 13.22
CA ALA A 368 6.12 11.16 12.98
C ALA A 368 5.29 12.41 12.62
N LYS A 369 5.72 13.62 12.95
CA LYS A 369 5.04 14.87 12.53
C LYS A 369 4.92 14.98 11.02
N ALA A 370 5.93 14.54 10.26
CA ALA A 370 5.91 14.55 8.79
C ALA A 370 4.87 13.60 8.18
N TYR A 371 4.30 12.71 9.00
CA TYR A 371 3.30 11.71 8.64
C TYR A 371 1.93 11.99 9.25
N SER A 372 1.71 13.15 9.84
CA SER A 372 0.38 13.55 10.31
C SER A 372 -0.63 13.60 9.16
N ARG A 373 -1.90 13.38 9.50
CA ARG A 373 -3.01 13.41 8.52
C ARG A 373 -2.98 14.70 7.72
N GLU A 374 -2.83 15.85 8.38
CA GLU A 374 -2.84 17.17 7.74
C GLU A 374 -1.73 17.29 6.70
N VAL A 375 -0.49 16.90 7.05
CA VAL A 375 0.67 16.96 6.15
C VAL A 375 0.49 16.00 4.96
N LEU A 376 0.02 14.78 5.21
CA LEU A 376 -0.17 13.79 4.16
C LEU A 376 -1.33 14.15 3.23
N GLU A 377 -2.46 14.64 3.75
CA GLU A 377 -3.60 15.06 2.91
C GLU A 377 -3.26 16.31 2.08
N GLN A 378 -2.52 17.27 2.65
CA GLN A 378 -2.03 18.41 1.89
C GLN A 378 -1.14 17.98 0.71
N ARG A 379 -0.15 17.10 0.94
CA ARG A 379 0.73 16.57 -0.11
C ARG A 379 -0.04 15.79 -1.17
N ARG A 380 -0.96 14.95 -0.74
CA ARG A 380 -1.80 14.12 -1.61
C ARG A 380 -2.75 14.94 -2.44
N GLY A 381 -3.44 15.91 -1.84
CA GLY A 381 -4.34 16.82 -2.52
C GLY A 381 -3.61 17.67 -3.58
N ALA A 382 -2.42 18.19 -3.26
CA ALA A 382 -1.59 18.90 -4.23
C ALA A 382 -1.24 18.03 -5.44
N PHE A 383 -0.82 16.77 -5.21
CA PHE A 383 -0.49 15.83 -6.27
C PHE A 383 -1.69 15.50 -7.17
N TRP A 384 -2.87 15.23 -6.60
CA TRP A 384 -4.06 14.90 -7.41
C TRP A 384 -4.60 16.11 -8.18
N ARG A 385 -4.56 17.31 -7.62
CA ARG A 385 -4.92 18.55 -8.35
C ARG A 385 -3.96 18.83 -9.51
N GLU A 386 -2.65 18.59 -9.31
CA GLU A 386 -1.65 18.70 -10.38
C GLU A 386 -1.92 17.70 -11.51
N PHE A 387 -2.19 16.43 -11.16
CA PHE A 387 -2.56 15.39 -12.14
C PHE A 387 -3.84 15.73 -12.89
N ALA A 388 -4.89 16.20 -12.20
CA ALA A 388 -6.13 16.64 -12.83
C ALA A 388 -5.90 17.80 -13.83
N THR A 389 -5.04 18.76 -13.48
CA THR A 389 -4.66 19.87 -14.35
C THR A 389 -3.91 19.38 -15.58
N TYR A 390 -2.93 18.49 -15.40
CA TYR A 390 -2.23 17.84 -16.51
C TYR A 390 -3.19 17.12 -17.46
N ALA A 391 -4.13 16.35 -16.91
CA ALA A 391 -5.10 15.58 -17.68
C ALA A 391 -6.01 16.47 -18.54
N ARG A 392 -6.52 17.58 -17.99
CA ARG A 392 -7.32 18.57 -18.75
C ARG A 392 -6.55 19.13 -19.93
N ARG A 393 -5.26 19.48 -19.73
CA ARG A 393 -4.40 20.01 -20.82
C ARG A 393 -4.15 18.96 -21.91
N ALA A 394 -3.94 17.69 -21.50
CA ALA A 394 -3.71 16.60 -22.44
C ALA A 394 -4.95 16.32 -23.32
N GLN A 395 -6.15 16.36 -22.73
CA GLN A 395 -7.43 16.20 -23.45
C GLN A 395 -7.66 17.35 -24.45
N GLY A 396 -7.51 18.60 -24.04
CA GLY A 396 -7.67 19.75 -24.94
C GLY A 396 -6.66 19.76 -26.10
N SER A 397 -5.45 19.24 -25.89
CA SER A 397 -4.45 19.08 -26.94
C SER A 397 -4.81 17.95 -27.93
N ALA A 398 -5.43 16.89 -27.46
CA ALA A 398 -5.90 15.77 -28.29
C ALA A 398 -7.09 16.20 -29.17
N GLU A 399 -8.04 16.94 -28.61
CA GLU A 399 -9.18 17.48 -29.37
C GLU A 399 -8.73 18.44 -30.48
N LYS A 400 -7.80 19.34 -30.19
CA LYS A 400 -7.22 20.25 -31.21
C LYS A 400 -6.53 19.49 -32.33
N ARG A 401 -5.77 18.43 -32.05
CA ARG A 401 -5.14 17.59 -33.07
C ARG A 401 -6.17 16.84 -33.90
N GLY A 402 -7.24 16.33 -33.26
CA GLY A 402 -8.35 15.65 -33.95
C GLY A 402 -9.08 16.60 -34.93
N MET A 403 -9.36 17.84 -34.50
CA MET A 403 -9.98 18.87 -35.37
C MET A 403 -9.07 19.25 -36.57
N LEU A 404 -7.76 19.37 -36.34
CA LEU A 404 -6.81 19.68 -37.43
C LEU A 404 -6.76 18.56 -38.47
N THR A 405 -6.78 17.31 -38.02
CA THR A 405 -6.75 16.14 -38.90
C THR A 405 -8.04 15.99 -39.71
N VAL A 406 -9.20 16.32 -39.13
CA VAL A 406 -10.49 16.32 -39.83
C VAL A 406 -10.53 17.44 -40.87
N ASN A 407 -10.04 18.64 -40.55
CA ASN A 407 -9.99 19.77 -41.50
C ASN A 407 -9.02 19.52 -42.66
N LEU A 408 -7.87 18.88 -42.41
CA LEU A 408 -6.93 18.51 -43.47
C LEU A 408 -7.53 17.44 -44.43
N ARG A 409 -8.31 16.47 -43.91
CA ARG A 409 -9.02 15.48 -44.74
C ARG A 409 -10.16 16.08 -45.56
N ARG A 410 -10.78 17.19 -45.11
CA ARG A 410 -11.80 17.94 -45.87
C ARG A 410 -11.23 18.90 -46.89
N ALA A 411 -9.95 19.28 -46.77
CA ALA A 411 -9.28 20.22 -47.66
C ALA A 411 -8.53 19.56 -48.83
N THR A 412 -8.47 18.23 -48.93
CA THR A 412 -7.96 17.52 -50.08
C THR A 412 -9.08 17.37 -51.12
N PRO A 413 -9.05 18.13 -52.28
CA PRO A 413 -10.04 17.95 -53.36
C PRO A 413 -9.86 16.57 -53.94
N GLY A 414 -11.00 15.84 -54.12
CA GLY A 414 -11.00 14.58 -54.83
C GLY A 414 -10.36 14.71 -56.19
N SER A 415 -9.40 13.85 -56.47
CA SER A 415 -8.85 13.69 -57.83
C SER A 415 -9.98 13.37 -58.79
N ALA A 416 -10.10 14.22 -59.82
CA ALA A 416 -11.06 14.12 -60.89
C ALA A 416 -10.94 12.77 -61.63
N PRO A 417 -12.06 12.20 -62.13
CA PRO A 417 -12.02 10.99 -62.93
C PRO A 417 -11.36 11.23 -64.28
N GLY A 418 -10.38 10.39 -64.58
CA GLY A 418 -9.64 10.44 -65.85
C GLY A 418 -10.54 10.29 -67.07
N ARG A 419 -10.27 11.11 -68.04
CA ARG A 419 -10.89 11.11 -69.38
C ARG A 419 -10.70 9.77 -70.07
N SER A 420 -11.79 9.18 -70.55
CA SER A 420 -11.84 8.18 -71.58
C SER A 420 -11.29 8.79 -72.90
N SER A 421 -10.23 8.24 -73.43
CA SER A 421 -9.88 8.46 -74.83
C SER A 421 -10.25 7.22 -75.67
N ASP A 422 -11.36 7.34 -76.35
CA ASP A 422 -11.77 6.54 -77.48
C ASP A 422 -10.93 6.92 -78.67
N ARG A 423 -10.33 5.95 -79.38
CA ARG A 423 -9.86 5.94 -80.80
C ARG A 423 -9.59 4.48 -81.06
N GLY A 424 -10.36 3.76 -81.82
CA GLY A 424 -10.81 3.94 -83.18
C GLY A 424 -9.74 3.49 -84.16
N GLY A 425 -9.90 2.33 -84.74
CA GLY A 425 -9.64 2.13 -86.16
C GLY A 425 -8.40 1.37 -86.59
N THR A 426 -8.69 0.24 -87.18
CA THR A 426 -8.32 -0.27 -88.50
C THR A 426 -7.03 -1.09 -88.69
N THR A 427 -7.28 -2.36 -89.12
CA THR A 427 -6.70 -3.11 -90.25
C THR A 427 -5.19 -3.41 -90.29
N ARG A 428 -4.79 -4.57 -90.15
CA ARG A 428 -4.56 -5.69 -91.08
C ARG A 428 -4.15 -6.96 -90.37
#